data_3dcdf1c7f0df556d8db6c4651b7b6545
#
_entry.id   3dcdf1c7f0df556d8db6c4651b7b6545
#
_cell.length_a   1.000
_cell.length_b   1.000
_cell.length_c   1.000
_cell.angle_alpha   90.00
_cell.angle_beta   90.00
_cell.angle_gamma   90.00
#
_symmetry.space_group_name_H-M   'P 1'
#
loop_
_entity.id
_entity.type
_entity.pdbx_description
1 polymer ?
#
loop_
_entity_poly.entity_id
_entity_poly.type
_entity_poly.pdbx_seq_one_letter_code
_entity_poly.pdbx_strand_id
1 'polypeptide(L)'
;VAGIAILFAAGLVFWQVKAGRSAGVNLSADDMAKIVESFPPQAQAQLAEDKEARKEFAKDVRELLALAEEAKTAGMADQPDVQRQLSLARSVIIGQSYMEEQRKKSPGAAAASITPADIDGFLKEPGQEQKFEEFLADAKARNPQAGNLPDPQKQQLKQQWAQIMVAERKGRQEGLDKERRVQLQIMLQEARTLANQYAKEKLVEKIKASEPEIAAYIAKHPELDPAKARGQAEEILKRARAGEDFSKLAAEFSIDPGSKTKGGDLGWFGHGQMIKPFEDAAFALQPGQISDVVETDFGYHIIKVEERGMKPGADGKPEEQVHARHILIANGSKQGNPMAPPQSPHDIAKAAVEQEKQR
;
A
#
# COMPACT_ATOMS: atom_id res chain seq x y z
N VAL A 1 -17.70 11.64 -15.23
CA VAL A 1 -16.82 10.89 -16.14
C VAL A 1 -15.39 10.92 -15.61
N ALA A 2 -15.20 10.58 -14.34
CA ALA A 2 -13.88 10.61 -13.69
C ALA A 2 -13.71 9.35 -12.81
N GLY A 3 -13.86 8.16 -13.37
CA GLY A 3 -13.88 6.94 -12.56
C GLY A 3 -13.06 5.76 -13.06
N ILE A 4 -12.49 5.78 -14.26
CA ILE A 4 -11.73 4.63 -14.80
C ILE A 4 -10.33 5.03 -15.29
N ALA A 5 -9.87 6.24 -15.00
CA ALA A 5 -8.49 6.66 -15.28
C ALA A 5 -7.48 6.22 -14.19
N ILE A 6 -7.83 5.28 -13.31
CA ILE A 6 -7.01 4.94 -12.14
C ILE A 6 -6.31 3.60 -12.34
N LEU A 7 -5.51 3.45 -13.37
CA LEU A 7 -4.55 2.33 -13.42
C LEU A 7 -3.24 2.65 -14.14
N PHE A 8 -2.90 3.92 -14.32
CA PHE A 8 -1.63 4.30 -14.94
C PHE A 8 -0.60 4.93 -14.00
N ALA A 9 -0.87 4.98 -12.69
CA ALA A 9 0.02 5.62 -11.72
C ALA A 9 0.39 4.71 -10.53
N ALA A 10 0.43 3.40 -10.71
CA ALA A 10 1.13 2.55 -9.75
C ALA A 10 2.61 2.53 -10.16
N GLY A 11 3.44 3.17 -9.36
CA GLY A 11 4.87 3.28 -9.59
C GLY A 11 5.49 1.93 -9.91
N LEU A 12 6.20 1.90 -11.02
CA LEU A 12 7.05 0.81 -11.44
C LEU A 12 8.21 0.70 -10.44
N VAL A 13 8.04 -0.14 -9.42
CA VAL A 13 9.18 -0.66 -8.66
C VAL A 13 9.77 -1.79 -9.51
N PHE A 14 10.58 -1.43 -10.50
CA PHE A 14 11.36 -2.40 -11.25
C PHE A 14 12.60 -2.77 -10.45
N TRP A 15 12.61 -3.99 -9.95
CA TRP A 15 13.75 -4.67 -9.41
C TRP A 15 14.68 -5.07 -10.56
N GLN A 16 15.98 -4.94 -10.35
CA GLN A 16 17.00 -5.50 -11.24
C GLN A 16 16.99 -7.02 -11.13
N VAL A 17 16.06 -7.67 -11.82
CA VAL A 17 16.18 -9.09 -12.14
C VAL A 17 17.05 -9.19 -13.36
N LYS A 18 18.23 -9.80 -13.24
CA LYS A 18 19.01 -10.25 -14.40
C LYS A 18 18.16 -11.27 -15.15
N ALA A 19 17.40 -10.82 -16.13
CA ALA A 19 16.66 -11.68 -17.03
C ALA A 19 17.67 -12.49 -17.88
N GLY A 20 17.87 -13.74 -17.48
CA GLY A 20 18.70 -14.68 -18.21
C GLY A 20 17.90 -15.42 -19.26
N ARG A 21 17.42 -14.76 -20.29
CA ARG A 21 17.06 -15.28 -21.63
C ARG A 21 16.20 -14.23 -22.32
N SER A 22 16.50 -13.91 -23.57
CA SER A 22 15.69 -13.04 -24.40
C SER A 22 14.28 -13.62 -24.55
N ALA A 23 13.25 -12.84 -24.14
CA ALA A 23 11.88 -13.13 -24.51
C ALA A 23 11.78 -13.31 -26.03
N GLY A 24 11.08 -14.37 -26.49
CA GLY A 24 10.93 -14.68 -27.91
C GLY A 24 10.11 -13.66 -28.72
N VAL A 25 9.83 -12.47 -28.14
CA VAL A 25 9.09 -11.38 -28.77
C VAL A 25 10.08 -10.35 -29.31
N ASN A 26 10.20 -10.30 -30.62
CA ASN A 26 10.98 -9.25 -31.32
C ASN A 26 10.05 -8.07 -31.64
N LEU A 27 10.24 -6.94 -30.94
CA LEU A 27 9.61 -5.68 -31.28
C LEU A 27 10.48 -4.89 -32.24
N SER A 28 9.90 -4.47 -33.36
CA SER A 28 10.56 -3.60 -34.31
C SER A 28 10.62 -2.14 -33.79
N ALA A 29 11.44 -1.30 -34.41
CA ALA A 29 11.45 0.13 -34.10
C ALA A 29 10.08 0.78 -34.35
N ASP A 30 9.35 0.34 -35.39
CA ASP A 30 7.99 0.79 -35.68
C ASP A 30 7.00 0.34 -34.61
N ASP A 31 7.13 -0.87 -34.07
CA ASP A 31 6.32 -1.31 -32.92
C ASP A 31 6.57 -0.44 -31.68
N MET A 32 7.83 -0.12 -31.40
CA MET A 32 8.18 0.76 -30.30
C MET A 32 7.61 2.18 -30.48
N ALA A 33 7.65 2.71 -31.71
CA ALA A 33 7.01 4.00 -32.02
C ALA A 33 5.49 3.96 -31.77
N LYS A 34 4.80 2.92 -32.24
CA LYS A 34 3.36 2.73 -32.01
C LYS A 34 3.00 2.59 -30.53
N ILE A 35 3.88 1.99 -29.72
CA ILE A 35 3.71 1.91 -28.26
C ILE A 35 3.80 3.32 -27.67
N VAL A 36 4.80 4.11 -28.07
CA VAL A 36 4.99 5.48 -27.58
C VAL A 36 3.84 6.41 -27.98
N GLU A 37 3.23 6.25 -29.16
CA GLU A 37 2.05 7.01 -29.58
C GLU A 37 0.86 6.88 -28.62
N SER A 38 0.78 5.81 -27.85
CA SER A 38 -0.27 5.60 -26.84
C SER A 38 -0.03 6.36 -25.52
N PHE A 39 1.11 7.01 -25.35
CA PHE A 39 1.47 7.71 -24.12
C PHE A 39 0.96 9.16 -24.12
N PRO A 40 0.86 9.79 -22.92
CA PRO A 40 0.57 11.20 -22.81
C PRO A 40 1.60 12.06 -23.57
N PRO A 41 1.20 13.22 -24.14
CA PRO A 41 2.08 14.05 -24.97
C PRO A 41 3.42 14.43 -24.30
N GLN A 42 3.44 14.64 -23.00
CA GLN A 42 4.67 14.95 -22.26
C GLN A 42 5.66 13.78 -22.28
N ALA A 43 5.18 12.56 -22.10
CA ALA A 43 6.04 11.36 -22.17
C ALA A 43 6.53 11.10 -23.58
N GLN A 44 5.69 11.35 -24.58
CA GLN A 44 6.11 11.28 -25.99
C GLN A 44 7.23 12.28 -26.30
N ALA A 45 7.10 13.55 -25.87
CA ALA A 45 8.10 14.59 -26.05
C ALA A 45 9.43 14.20 -25.37
N GLN A 46 9.40 13.74 -24.14
CA GLN A 46 10.59 13.29 -23.39
C GLN A 46 11.31 12.15 -24.15
N LEU A 47 10.57 11.15 -24.61
CA LEU A 47 11.14 10.05 -25.37
C LEU A 47 11.64 10.47 -26.76
N ALA A 48 11.06 11.52 -27.37
CA ALA A 48 11.53 12.06 -28.64
C ALA A 48 12.89 12.76 -28.50
N GLU A 49 13.08 13.52 -27.43
CA GLU A 49 14.27 14.35 -27.24
C GLU A 49 15.43 13.62 -26.56
N ASP A 50 15.16 12.71 -25.61
CA ASP A 50 16.16 12.05 -24.79
C ASP A 50 16.49 10.64 -25.28
N LYS A 51 17.74 10.46 -25.74
CA LYS A 51 18.25 9.16 -26.22
C LYS A 51 18.41 8.14 -25.08
N GLU A 52 18.81 8.57 -23.91
CA GLU A 52 18.98 7.67 -22.75
C GLU A 52 17.63 7.22 -22.22
N ALA A 53 16.63 8.11 -22.16
CA ALA A 53 15.25 7.73 -21.82
C ALA A 53 14.69 6.69 -22.80
N ARG A 54 14.98 6.80 -24.11
CA ARG A 54 14.58 5.77 -25.09
C ARG A 54 15.25 4.43 -24.83
N LYS A 55 16.54 4.42 -24.46
CA LYS A 55 17.26 3.16 -24.15
C LYS A 55 16.71 2.50 -22.89
N GLU A 56 16.46 3.31 -21.86
CA GLU A 56 15.89 2.84 -20.62
C GLU A 56 14.47 2.28 -20.83
N PHE A 57 13.63 2.99 -21.55
CA PHE A 57 12.30 2.51 -21.92
C PHE A 57 12.35 1.18 -22.70
N ALA A 58 13.25 1.05 -23.68
CA ALA A 58 13.41 -0.19 -24.42
C ALA A 58 13.95 -1.34 -23.54
N LYS A 59 14.75 -1.04 -22.52
CA LYS A 59 15.20 -2.00 -21.53
C LYS A 59 14.01 -2.45 -20.66
N ASP A 60 13.22 -1.51 -20.14
CA ASP A 60 12.07 -1.78 -19.29
C ASP A 60 11.03 -2.66 -19.99
N VAL A 61 10.74 -2.37 -21.27
CA VAL A 61 9.84 -3.20 -22.08
C VAL A 61 10.38 -4.62 -22.22
N ARG A 62 11.69 -4.80 -22.46
CA ARG A 62 12.31 -6.13 -22.55
C ARG A 62 12.25 -6.90 -21.24
N GLU A 63 12.53 -6.24 -20.13
CA GLU A 63 12.46 -6.85 -18.79
C GLU A 63 11.03 -7.28 -18.46
N LEU A 64 10.05 -6.42 -18.75
CA LEU A 64 8.63 -6.72 -18.60
C LEU A 64 8.22 -7.97 -19.39
N LEU A 65 8.62 -8.05 -20.66
CA LEU A 65 8.29 -9.19 -21.51
C LEU A 65 9.00 -10.48 -21.05
N ALA A 66 10.24 -10.38 -20.56
CA ALA A 66 10.97 -11.51 -20.01
C ALA A 66 10.29 -12.07 -18.75
N LEU A 67 9.86 -11.21 -17.82
CA LEU A 67 9.11 -11.62 -16.64
C LEU A 67 7.75 -12.24 -16.98
N ALA A 68 7.07 -11.70 -17.98
CA ALA A 68 5.82 -12.27 -18.47
C ALA A 68 6.01 -13.67 -19.07
N GLU A 69 7.13 -13.90 -19.75
CA GLU A 69 7.46 -15.23 -20.30
C GLU A 69 7.82 -16.23 -19.21
N GLU A 70 8.52 -15.81 -18.16
CA GLU A 70 8.76 -16.63 -16.97
C GLU A 70 7.45 -16.99 -16.28
N ALA A 71 6.50 -16.03 -16.15
CA ALA A 71 5.18 -16.28 -15.61
C ALA A 71 4.40 -17.33 -16.42
N LYS A 72 4.44 -17.26 -17.76
CA LYS A 72 3.83 -18.25 -18.64
C LYS A 72 4.48 -19.62 -18.48
N THR A 73 5.81 -19.66 -18.46
CA THR A 73 6.57 -20.91 -18.25
C THR A 73 6.25 -21.54 -16.89
N ALA A 74 5.96 -20.73 -15.89
CA ALA A 74 5.50 -21.18 -14.56
C ALA A 74 4.02 -21.61 -14.52
N GLY A 75 3.30 -21.59 -15.65
CA GLY A 75 1.88 -21.98 -15.75
C GLY A 75 0.90 -20.94 -15.18
N MET A 76 1.37 -19.74 -14.87
CA MET A 76 0.50 -18.71 -14.26
C MET A 76 -0.55 -18.18 -15.23
N ALA A 77 -0.24 -18.17 -16.54
CA ALA A 77 -1.19 -17.75 -17.57
C ALA A 77 -2.40 -18.69 -17.67
N ASP A 78 -2.28 -19.95 -17.20
CA ASP A 78 -3.33 -20.96 -17.27
C ASP A 78 -4.22 -20.97 -16.02
N GLN A 79 -3.88 -20.20 -15.00
CA GLN A 79 -4.72 -20.05 -13.79
C GLN A 79 -6.04 -19.36 -14.16
N PRO A 80 -7.21 -19.89 -13.73
CA PRO A 80 -8.52 -19.39 -14.16
C PRO A 80 -8.77 -17.91 -13.85
N ASP A 81 -8.29 -17.41 -12.70
CA ASP A 81 -8.40 -16.02 -12.31
C ASP A 81 -7.49 -15.11 -13.15
N VAL A 82 -6.29 -15.57 -13.50
CA VAL A 82 -5.38 -14.85 -14.39
C VAL A 82 -5.95 -14.78 -15.80
N GLN A 83 -6.51 -15.88 -16.33
CA GLN A 83 -7.16 -15.90 -17.64
C GLN A 83 -8.33 -14.91 -17.71
N ARG A 84 -9.17 -14.82 -16.66
CA ARG A 84 -10.25 -13.82 -16.61
C ARG A 84 -9.69 -12.40 -16.61
N GLN A 85 -8.60 -12.15 -15.88
CA GLN A 85 -7.93 -10.83 -15.86
C GLN A 85 -7.38 -10.46 -17.23
N LEU A 86 -6.71 -11.39 -17.91
CA LEU A 86 -6.19 -11.18 -19.26
C LEU A 86 -7.31 -10.92 -20.27
N SER A 87 -8.40 -11.70 -20.18
CA SER A 87 -9.57 -11.51 -21.03
C SER A 87 -10.23 -10.14 -20.81
N LEU A 88 -10.41 -9.73 -19.56
CA LEU A 88 -10.96 -8.41 -19.23
C LEU A 88 -10.04 -7.27 -19.74
N ALA A 89 -8.73 -7.41 -19.57
CA ALA A 89 -7.76 -6.43 -20.06
C ALA A 89 -7.86 -6.24 -21.58
N ARG A 90 -7.98 -7.35 -22.35
CA ARG A 90 -8.22 -7.30 -23.82
C ARG A 90 -9.51 -6.56 -24.13
N SER A 91 -10.59 -6.91 -23.46
CA SER A 91 -11.90 -6.29 -23.70
C SER A 91 -11.86 -4.79 -23.43
N VAL A 92 -11.21 -4.36 -22.35
CA VAL A 92 -11.04 -2.95 -22.00
C VAL A 92 -10.27 -2.21 -23.08
N ILE A 93 -9.14 -2.74 -23.55
CA ILE A 93 -8.28 -2.08 -24.56
C ILE A 93 -9.03 -1.96 -25.90
N ILE A 94 -9.69 -3.02 -26.37
CA ILE A 94 -10.46 -3.00 -27.61
C ILE A 94 -11.62 -2.00 -27.49
N GLY A 95 -12.36 -2.03 -26.38
CA GLY A 95 -13.47 -1.11 -26.12
C GLY A 95 -13.03 0.35 -26.05
N GLN A 96 -11.90 0.63 -25.38
CA GLN A 96 -11.34 1.99 -25.34
C GLN A 96 -10.89 2.46 -26.71
N SER A 97 -10.23 1.57 -27.49
CA SER A 97 -9.82 1.87 -28.86
C SER A 97 -11.02 2.19 -29.75
N TYR A 98 -12.12 1.46 -29.62
CA TYR A 98 -13.37 1.76 -30.31
C TYR A 98 -13.90 3.16 -29.95
N MET A 99 -14.00 3.46 -28.67
CA MET A 99 -14.51 4.75 -28.20
C MET A 99 -13.60 5.91 -28.65
N GLU A 100 -12.29 5.71 -28.70
CA GLU A 100 -11.34 6.68 -29.21
C GLU A 100 -11.51 6.95 -30.70
N GLU A 101 -11.65 5.88 -31.51
CA GLU A 101 -11.90 6.03 -32.96
C GLU A 101 -13.23 6.72 -33.25
N GLN A 102 -14.30 6.41 -32.50
CA GLN A 102 -15.57 7.10 -32.66
C GLN A 102 -15.47 8.58 -32.28
N ARG A 103 -14.66 8.93 -31.27
CA ARG A 103 -14.41 10.32 -30.90
C ARG A 103 -13.66 11.09 -31.98
N LYS A 104 -12.71 10.45 -32.66
CA LYS A 104 -11.97 11.04 -33.78
C LYS A 104 -12.88 11.26 -35.00
N LYS A 105 -13.74 10.29 -35.32
CA LYS A 105 -14.69 10.36 -36.43
C LYS A 105 -15.77 11.42 -36.22
N SER A 106 -16.18 11.68 -34.99
CA SER A 106 -17.27 12.61 -34.65
C SER A 106 -17.03 13.29 -33.29
N PRO A 107 -16.27 14.41 -33.24
CA PRO A 107 -15.98 15.16 -32.03
C PRO A 107 -17.24 15.71 -31.36
N GLY A 108 -18.01 15.16 -30.67
CA GLY A 108 -19.26 15.55 -30.02
C GLY A 108 -20.32 14.46 -29.99
N ALA A 109 -20.19 13.42 -30.80
CA ALA A 109 -21.11 12.30 -30.91
C ALA A 109 -20.51 10.97 -30.33
N ALA A 110 -19.34 10.99 -29.73
CA ALA A 110 -18.72 9.78 -29.17
C ALA A 110 -19.59 9.08 -28.13
N ALA A 111 -20.40 9.82 -27.38
CA ALA A 111 -21.38 9.28 -26.46
C ALA A 111 -22.57 8.60 -27.15
N ALA A 112 -22.83 8.92 -28.43
CA ALA A 112 -23.94 8.36 -29.20
C ALA A 112 -23.58 7.03 -29.91
N SER A 113 -22.30 6.65 -29.94
CA SER A 113 -21.84 5.40 -30.56
C SER A 113 -22.23 4.14 -29.77
N ILE A 114 -22.49 4.30 -28.48
CA ILE A 114 -23.04 3.28 -27.58
C ILE A 114 -24.27 3.87 -26.92
N THR A 115 -25.44 3.41 -27.31
CA THR A 115 -26.69 3.90 -26.77
C THR A 115 -27.09 3.20 -25.49
N PRO A 116 -27.94 3.79 -24.64
CA PRO A 116 -28.52 3.09 -23.49
C PRO A 116 -29.24 1.80 -23.91
N ALA A 117 -29.87 1.79 -25.10
CA ALA A 117 -30.52 0.59 -25.63
C ALA A 117 -29.51 -0.55 -25.95
N ASP A 118 -28.31 -0.22 -26.44
CA ASP A 118 -27.25 -1.21 -26.65
C ASP A 118 -26.83 -1.86 -25.33
N ILE A 119 -26.67 -1.05 -24.28
CA ILE A 119 -26.28 -1.50 -22.95
C ILE A 119 -27.38 -2.37 -22.32
N ASP A 120 -28.63 -1.91 -22.37
CA ASP A 120 -29.77 -2.64 -21.84
C ASP A 120 -30.01 -3.96 -22.60
N GLY A 121 -29.83 -3.96 -23.92
CA GLY A 121 -29.87 -5.15 -24.75
C GLY A 121 -28.83 -6.18 -24.34
N PHE A 122 -27.57 -5.73 -24.17
CA PHE A 122 -26.46 -6.57 -23.72
C PHE A 122 -26.70 -7.17 -22.33
N LEU A 123 -27.17 -6.37 -21.37
CA LEU A 123 -27.42 -6.85 -20.00
C LEU A 123 -28.57 -7.89 -19.92
N LYS A 124 -29.48 -7.89 -20.88
CA LYS A 124 -30.57 -8.88 -20.97
C LYS A 124 -30.17 -10.19 -21.64
N GLU A 125 -28.98 -10.25 -22.25
CA GLU A 125 -28.50 -11.48 -22.86
C GLU A 125 -28.25 -12.57 -21.79
N PRO A 126 -28.47 -13.85 -22.08
CA PRO A 126 -28.20 -14.95 -21.16
C PRO A 126 -26.71 -14.96 -20.71
N GLY A 127 -26.49 -15.15 -19.43
CA GLY A 127 -25.15 -15.29 -18.86
C GLY A 127 -24.42 -14.00 -18.53
N GLN A 128 -24.94 -12.81 -18.90
CA GLN A 128 -24.23 -11.55 -18.59
C GLN A 128 -24.27 -11.21 -17.10
N GLU A 129 -25.32 -11.58 -16.38
CA GLU A 129 -25.39 -11.45 -14.92
C GLU A 129 -24.28 -12.25 -14.25
N GLN A 130 -24.12 -13.51 -14.62
CA GLN A 130 -23.06 -14.36 -14.08
C GLN A 130 -21.67 -13.79 -14.35
N LYS A 131 -21.39 -13.32 -15.55
CA LYS A 131 -20.10 -12.70 -15.91
C LYS A 131 -19.82 -11.43 -15.11
N PHE A 132 -20.85 -10.64 -14.82
CA PHE A 132 -20.70 -9.47 -13.98
C PHE A 132 -20.41 -9.84 -12.51
N GLU A 133 -21.06 -10.88 -11.97
CA GLU A 133 -20.76 -11.37 -10.61
C GLU A 133 -19.33 -11.95 -10.52
N GLU A 134 -18.86 -12.67 -11.54
CA GLU A 134 -17.46 -13.13 -11.64
C GLU A 134 -16.48 -11.95 -11.66
N PHE A 135 -16.78 -10.90 -12.42
CA PHE A 135 -16.01 -9.65 -12.43
C PHE A 135 -15.96 -9.00 -11.04
N LEU A 136 -17.09 -8.95 -10.32
CA LEU A 136 -17.13 -8.41 -8.96
C LEU A 136 -16.34 -9.26 -7.97
N ALA A 137 -16.42 -10.59 -8.09
CA ALA A 137 -15.66 -11.51 -7.24
C ALA A 137 -14.15 -11.32 -7.43
N ASP A 138 -13.68 -11.20 -8.69
CA ASP A 138 -12.29 -10.92 -8.99
C ASP A 138 -11.84 -9.52 -8.51
N ALA A 139 -12.71 -8.52 -8.59
CA ALA A 139 -12.45 -7.19 -8.04
C ALA A 139 -12.34 -7.20 -6.51
N LYS A 140 -13.21 -7.93 -5.82
CA LYS A 140 -13.20 -8.13 -4.36
C LYS A 140 -11.95 -8.87 -3.89
N ALA A 141 -11.51 -9.89 -4.61
CA ALA A 141 -10.29 -10.63 -4.28
C ALA A 141 -9.03 -9.73 -4.31
N ARG A 142 -9.03 -8.70 -5.15
CA ARG A 142 -7.93 -7.72 -5.27
C ARG A 142 -8.07 -6.56 -4.30
N ASN A 143 -9.29 -6.13 -4.03
CA ASN A 143 -9.61 -5.06 -3.09
C ASN A 143 -10.87 -5.43 -2.29
N PRO A 144 -10.74 -5.84 -1.02
CA PRO A 144 -11.86 -6.25 -0.19
C PRO A 144 -12.98 -5.19 -0.09
N GLN A 145 -12.64 -3.91 -0.20
CA GLN A 145 -13.65 -2.84 -0.17
C GLN A 145 -14.55 -2.82 -1.41
N ALA A 146 -14.06 -3.32 -2.55
CA ALA A 146 -14.87 -3.42 -3.77
C ALA A 146 -16.06 -4.42 -3.64
N GLY A 147 -16.03 -5.30 -2.64
CA GLY A 147 -17.11 -6.26 -2.39
C GLY A 147 -18.28 -5.72 -1.56
N ASN A 148 -18.14 -4.54 -0.97
CA ASN A 148 -19.14 -3.94 -0.07
C ASN A 148 -19.78 -2.68 -0.68
N LEU A 149 -19.91 -2.65 -2.02
CA LEU A 149 -20.54 -1.53 -2.70
C LEU A 149 -22.05 -1.49 -2.40
N PRO A 150 -22.63 -0.33 -2.04
CA PRO A 150 -24.06 -0.13 -1.98
C PRO A 150 -24.73 -0.43 -3.32
N ASP A 151 -25.99 -0.91 -3.31
CA ASP A 151 -26.72 -1.30 -4.53
C ASP A 151 -26.69 -0.25 -5.64
N PRO A 152 -26.87 1.06 -5.39
CA PRO A 152 -26.77 2.07 -6.45
C PRO A 152 -25.40 2.12 -7.12
N GLN A 153 -24.32 1.97 -6.34
CA GLN A 153 -22.96 1.96 -6.87
C GLN A 153 -22.65 0.66 -7.64
N LYS A 154 -23.18 -0.48 -7.17
CA LYS A 154 -23.10 -1.75 -7.88
C LYS A 154 -23.81 -1.67 -9.24
N GLN A 155 -25.00 -1.07 -9.30
CA GLN A 155 -25.71 -0.86 -10.55
C GLN A 155 -24.96 0.09 -11.51
N GLN A 156 -24.39 1.17 -11.00
CA GLN A 156 -23.56 2.07 -11.80
C GLN A 156 -22.33 1.35 -12.38
N LEU A 157 -21.66 0.54 -11.57
CA LEU A 157 -20.50 -0.26 -12.00
C LEU A 157 -20.91 -1.28 -13.08
N LYS A 158 -22.08 -1.89 -12.94
CA LYS A 158 -22.64 -2.82 -13.94
C LYS A 158 -22.89 -2.14 -15.28
N GLN A 159 -23.45 -0.94 -15.27
CA GLN A 159 -23.65 -0.15 -16.49
C GLN A 159 -22.30 0.20 -17.15
N GLN A 160 -21.30 0.61 -16.38
CA GLN A 160 -19.96 0.93 -16.90
C GLN A 160 -19.28 -0.32 -17.48
N TRP A 161 -19.37 -1.46 -16.79
CA TRP A 161 -18.86 -2.74 -17.28
C TRP A 161 -19.53 -3.13 -18.59
N ALA A 162 -20.86 -3.06 -18.65
CA ALA A 162 -21.61 -3.38 -19.85
C ALA A 162 -21.26 -2.46 -21.02
N GLN A 163 -21.06 -1.16 -20.77
CA GLN A 163 -20.62 -0.19 -21.78
C GLN A 163 -19.29 -0.60 -22.41
N ILE A 164 -18.32 -1.04 -21.58
CA ILE A 164 -17.02 -1.53 -22.05
C ILE A 164 -17.19 -2.79 -22.90
N MET A 165 -18.03 -3.73 -22.48
CA MET A 165 -18.27 -4.99 -23.22
C MET A 165 -18.98 -4.75 -24.54
N VAL A 166 -19.92 -3.82 -24.60
CA VAL A 166 -20.56 -3.40 -25.86
C VAL A 166 -19.55 -2.72 -26.78
N ALA A 167 -18.71 -1.83 -26.24
CA ALA A 167 -17.65 -1.17 -27.02
C ALA A 167 -16.65 -2.19 -27.59
N GLU A 168 -16.24 -3.17 -26.79
CA GLU A 168 -15.37 -4.27 -27.23
C GLU A 168 -16.00 -5.07 -28.37
N ARG A 169 -17.28 -5.43 -28.27
CA ARG A 169 -18.00 -6.17 -29.32
C ARG A 169 -18.03 -5.36 -30.64
N LYS A 170 -18.34 -4.06 -30.57
CA LYS A 170 -18.33 -3.19 -31.73
C LYS A 170 -16.92 -3.01 -32.31
N GLY A 171 -15.92 -2.86 -31.43
CA GLY A 171 -14.51 -2.76 -31.86
C GLY A 171 -14.01 -3.99 -32.60
N ARG A 172 -14.38 -5.20 -32.17
CA ARG A 172 -14.09 -6.44 -32.91
C ARG A 172 -14.81 -6.51 -34.24
N GLN A 173 -16.06 -6.06 -34.31
CA GLN A 173 -16.80 -5.99 -35.58
C GLN A 173 -16.13 -5.06 -36.59
N GLU A 174 -15.53 -3.96 -36.11
CA GLU A 174 -14.74 -3.03 -36.94
C GLU A 174 -13.30 -3.53 -37.19
N GLY A 175 -12.87 -4.65 -36.59
CA GLY A 175 -11.53 -5.24 -36.79
C GLY A 175 -10.40 -4.59 -35.99
N LEU A 176 -10.73 -3.76 -35.00
CA LEU A 176 -9.74 -3.06 -34.18
C LEU A 176 -8.82 -4.00 -33.39
N ASP A 177 -9.33 -5.18 -33.01
CA ASP A 177 -8.53 -6.23 -32.36
C ASP A 177 -7.39 -6.79 -33.24
N LYS A 178 -7.43 -6.55 -34.56
CA LYS A 178 -6.41 -6.96 -35.53
C LYS A 178 -5.41 -5.86 -35.84
N GLU A 179 -5.69 -4.63 -35.44
CA GLU A 179 -4.77 -3.52 -35.63
C GLU A 179 -3.49 -3.69 -34.80
N ARG A 180 -2.34 -3.48 -35.44
CA ARG A 180 -1.04 -3.66 -34.80
C ARG A 180 -0.88 -2.83 -33.55
N ARG A 181 -1.37 -1.59 -33.53
CA ARG A 181 -1.37 -0.70 -32.36
C ARG A 181 -2.13 -1.32 -31.18
N VAL A 182 -3.33 -1.83 -31.41
CA VAL A 182 -4.19 -2.44 -30.39
C VAL A 182 -3.57 -3.75 -29.89
N GLN A 183 -3.02 -4.57 -30.78
CA GLN A 183 -2.31 -5.81 -30.40
C GLN A 183 -1.09 -5.53 -29.52
N LEU A 184 -0.32 -4.48 -29.78
CA LEU A 184 0.81 -4.08 -28.93
C LEU A 184 0.36 -3.61 -27.55
N GLN A 185 -0.73 -2.84 -27.46
CA GLN A 185 -1.30 -2.43 -26.18
C GLN A 185 -1.79 -3.64 -25.36
N ILE A 186 -2.49 -4.57 -26.01
CA ILE A 186 -2.92 -5.82 -25.38
C ILE A 186 -1.72 -6.60 -24.86
N MET A 187 -0.73 -6.82 -25.70
CA MET A 187 0.50 -7.56 -25.35
C MET A 187 1.19 -6.96 -24.11
N LEU A 188 1.37 -5.64 -24.07
CA LEU A 188 2.02 -4.98 -22.95
C LEU A 188 1.17 -5.06 -21.66
N GLN A 189 -0.14 -4.94 -21.79
CA GLN A 189 -1.02 -5.05 -20.62
C GLN A 189 -1.06 -6.47 -20.06
N GLU A 190 -1.08 -7.48 -20.93
CA GLU A 190 -0.97 -8.88 -20.55
C GLU A 190 0.38 -9.17 -19.89
N ALA A 191 1.46 -8.65 -20.48
CA ALA A 191 2.79 -8.79 -19.90
C ALA A 191 2.88 -8.18 -18.50
N ARG A 192 2.28 -6.99 -18.29
CA ARG A 192 2.19 -6.36 -16.96
C ARG A 192 1.41 -7.23 -15.96
N THR A 193 0.27 -7.76 -16.37
CA THR A 193 -0.54 -8.63 -15.50
C THR A 193 0.25 -9.86 -15.08
N LEU A 194 0.90 -10.53 -16.03
CA LEU A 194 1.69 -11.73 -15.79
C LEU A 194 2.95 -11.45 -14.97
N ALA A 195 3.68 -10.38 -15.27
CA ALA A 195 4.87 -9.97 -14.51
C ALA A 195 4.51 -9.62 -13.06
N ASN A 196 3.39 -8.93 -12.83
CA ASN A 196 2.91 -8.63 -11.48
C ASN A 196 2.53 -9.89 -10.71
N GLN A 197 1.86 -10.86 -11.37
CA GLN A 197 1.53 -12.15 -10.76
C GLN A 197 2.80 -12.93 -10.39
N TYR A 198 3.77 -12.98 -11.30
CA TYR A 198 5.07 -13.62 -11.06
C TYR A 198 5.82 -12.96 -9.91
N ALA A 199 5.88 -11.63 -9.89
CA ALA A 199 6.50 -10.89 -8.82
C ALA A 199 5.84 -11.20 -7.46
N LYS A 200 4.50 -11.18 -7.41
CA LYS A 200 3.74 -11.47 -6.20
C LYS A 200 4.01 -12.90 -5.68
N GLU A 201 3.98 -13.92 -6.57
CA GLU A 201 4.08 -15.31 -6.15
C GLU A 201 5.53 -15.79 -5.96
N LYS A 202 6.47 -15.29 -6.74
CA LYS A 202 7.85 -15.81 -6.77
C LYS A 202 8.88 -14.88 -6.18
N LEU A 203 8.71 -13.57 -6.34
CA LEU A 203 9.70 -12.60 -5.85
C LEU A 203 9.38 -12.15 -4.43
N VAL A 204 8.11 -11.81 -4.14
CA VAL A 204 7.71 -11.37 -2.80
C VAL A 204 8.00 -12.46 -1.76
N GLU A 205 7.75 -13.74 -2.08
CA GLU A 205 8.08 -14.84 -1.16
C GLU A 205 9.60 -14.96 -0.90
N LYS A 206 10.44 -14.70 -1.90
CA LYS A 206 11.90 -14.75 -1.75
C LYS A 206 12.46 -13.60 -0.89
N ILE A 207 11.81 -12.45 -0.91
CA ILE A 207 12.24 -11.28 -0.14
C ILE A 207 11.62 -11.20 1.24
N LYS A 208 10.57 -11.97 1.53
CA LYS A 208 10.02 -12.04 2.89
C LYS A 208 11.09 -12.42 3.90
N ALA A 209 11.16 -11.65 4.96
CA ALA A 209 12.01 -11.98 6.10
C ALA A 209 11.38 -13.15 6.87
N SER A 210 12.16 -14.19 7.12
CA SER A 210 11.77 -15.27 8.02
C SER A 210 12.02 -14.88 9.47
N GLU A 211 11.30 -15.48 10.41
CA GLU A 211 11.51 -15.25 11.86
C GLU A 211 12.96 -15.44 12.31
N PRO A 212 13.71 -16.49 11.85
CA PRO A 212 15.12 -16.62 12.18
C PRO A 212 16.00 -15.48 11.66
N GLU A 213 15.70 -14.93 10.45
CA GLU A 213 16.45 -13.80 9.90
C GLU A 213 16.16 -12.50 10.67
N ILE A 214 14.90 -12.29 11.04
CA ILE A 214 14.48 -11.16 11.88
C ILE A 214 15.19 -11.24 13.24
N ALA A 215 15.18 -12.41 13.89
CA ALA A 215 15.86 -12.63 15.16
C ALA A 215 17.38 -12.43 15.05
N ALA A 216 18.00 -12.91 13.97
CA ALA A 216 19.43 -12.70 13.70
C ALA A 216 19.77 -11.23 13.46
N TYR A 217 18.88 -10.48 12.82
CA TYR A 217 19.02 -9.03 12.63
C TYR A 217 18.94 -8.30 13.99
N ILE A 218 17.92 -8.58 14.81
CA ILE A 218 17.78 -7.99 16.16
C ILE A 218 18.99 -8.29 17.03
N ALA A 219 19.53 -9.52 16.95
CA ALA A 219 20.72 -9.89 17.71
C ALA A 219 21.97 -9.06 17.35
N LYS A 220 22.07 -8.61 16.09
CA LYS A 220 23.15 -7.72 15.62
C LYS A 220 22.87 -6.23 15.89
N HIS A 221 21.62 -5.90 16.22
CA HIS A 221 21.13 -4.54 16.45
C HIS A 221 20.59 -4.41 17.89
N PRO A 222 21.50 -4.30 18.90
CA PRO A 222 21.09 -4.29 20.30
C PRO A 222 20.14 -3.16 20.69
N GLU A 223 20.08 -2.10 19.90
CA GLU A 223 19.11 -1.02 20.04
C GLU A 223 17.65 -1.44 19.75
N LEU A 224 17.47 -2.59 19.07
CA LEU A 224 16.16 -3.17 18.78
C LEU A 224 15.80 -4.29 19.77
N ASP A 225 16.66 -4.61 20.76
CA ASP A 225 16.42 -5.70 21.71
C ASP A 225 15.49 -5.23 22.85
N PRO A 226 14.23 -5.70 22.91
CA PRO A 226 13.30 -5.30 23.96
C PRO A 226 13.77 -5.68 25.37
N ALA A 227 14.52 -6.77 25.51
CA ALA A 227 15.03 -7.21 26.82
C ALA A 227 16.07 -6.26 27.37
N LYS A 228 16.96 -5.71 26.53
CA LYS A 228 17.92 -4.66 26.91
C LYS A 228 17.22 -3.36 27.27
N ALA A 229 16.23 -2.95 26.49
CA ALA A 229 15.45 -1.75 26.76
C ALA A 229 14.70 -1.85 28.10
N ARG A 230 14.11 -3.02 28.37
CA ARG A 230 13.47 -3.30 29.66
C ARG A 230 14.48 -3.26 30.82
N GLY A 231 15.62 -3.90 30.66
CA GLY A 231 16.71 -3.86 31.66
C GLY A 231 17.17 -2.43 31.95
N GLN A 232 17.28 -1.57 30.93
CA GLN A 232 17.58 -0.14 31.12
C GLN A 232 16.48 0.57 31.89
N ALA A 233 15.20 0.33 31.58
CA ALA A 233 14.09 0.92 32.32
C ALA A 233 14.08 0.49 33.79
N GLU A 234 14.35 -0.79 34.08
CA GLU A 234 14.45 -1.32 35.46
C GLU A 234 15.60 -0.69 36.25
N GLU A 235 16.75 -0.46 35.60
CA GLU A 235 17.89 0.23 36.25
C GLU A 235 17.56 1.71 36.56
N ILE A 236 16.91 2.41 35.62
CA ILE A 236 16.47 3.78 35.84
C ILE A 236 15.41 3.85 36.96
N LEU A 237 14.47 2.91 36.96
CA LEU A 237 13.48 2.79 38.04
C LEU A 237 14.15 2.62 39.40
N LYS A 238 15.16 1.78 39.50
CA LYS A 238 15.92 1.58 40.73
C LYS A 238 16.62 2.85 41.19
N ARG A 239 17.22 3.61 40.29
CA ARG A 239 17.84 4.94 40.58
C ARG A 239 16.78 5.94 41.07
N ALA A 240 15.63 6.02 40.39
CA ALA A 240 14.53 6.92 40.77
C ALA A 240 13.99 6.57 42.17
N ARG A 241 13.80 5.28 42.49
CA ARG A 241 13.34 4.80 43.80
C ARG A 241 14.41 4.98 44.91
N ALA A 242 15.67 5.02 44.53
CA ALA A 242 16.77 5.35 45.45
C ALA A 242 16.87 6.86 45.78
N GLY A 243 15.99 7.69 45.21
CA GLY A 243 15.92 9.12 45.50
C GLY A 243 16.68 10.04 44.54
N GLU A 244 17.19 9.50 43.43
CA GLU A 244 17.76 10.33 42.37
C GLU A 244 16.68 11.22 41.73
N ASP A 245 17.04 12.43 41.33
CA ASP A 245 16.11 13.40 40.79
C ASP A 245 15.42 12.91 39.53
N PHE A 246 14.12 12.67 39.63
CA PHE A 246 13.31 12.11 38.54
C PHE A 246 13.32 12.99 37.29
N SER A 247 13.35 14.32 37.46
CA SER A 247 13.37 15.25 36.32
C SER A 247 14.71 15.21 35.59
N LYS A 248 15.83 14.99 36.30
CA LYS A 248 17.15 14.80 35.69
C LYS A 248 17.22 13.48 34.94
N LEU A 249 16.70 12.40 35.55
CA LEU A 249 16.60 11.09 34.87
C LEU A 249 15.74 11.17 33.60
N ALA A 250 14.61 11.89 33.65
CA ALA A 250 13.77 12.09 32.49
C ALA A 250 14.48 12.91 31.40
N ALA A 251 15.18 13.97 31.76
CA ALA A 251 15.94 14.79 30.81
C ALA A 251 17.09 14.01 30.14
N GLU A 252 17.71 13.09 30.88
CA GLU A 252 18.82 12.27 30.38
C GLU A 252 18.33 11.11 29.51
N PHE A 253 17.41 10.30 30.00
CA PHE A 253 17.07 9.00 29.44
C PHE A 253 15.76 8.95 28.65
N SER A 254 14.80 9.85 28.92
CA SER A 254 13.50 9.80 28.20
C SER A 254 13.67 10.09 26.72
N ILE A 255 12.96 9.33 25.90
CA ILE A 255 12.87 9.58 24.44
C ILE A 255 11.61 10.38 24.08
N ASP A 256 10.71 10.68 25.04
CA ASP A 256 9.50 11.45 24.77
C ASP A 256 9.81 12.92 24.45
N PRO A 257 9.63 13.38 23.20
CA PRO A 257 9.97 14.75 22.81
C PRO A 257 9.04 15.79 23.47
N GLY A 258 7.84 15.39 23.89
CA GLY A 258 6.85 16.28 24.47
C GLY A 258 7.15 16.71 25.91
N SER A 259 7.77 15.82 26.68
CA SER A 259 8.02 16.03 28.11
C SER A 259 9.49 15.98 28.51
N LYS A 260 10.37 15.38 27.74
CA LYS A 260 11.82 15.24 28.04
C LYS A 260 12.45 16.55 28.52
N THR A 261 12.26 17.63 27.76
CA THR A 261 12.86 18.96 28.06
C THR A 261 12.23 19.63 29.29
N LYS A 262 11.09 19.11 29.75
CA LYS A 262 10.38 19.57 30.95
C LYS A 262 10.61 18.62 32.14
N GLY A 263 11.64 17.75 32.07
CA GLY A 263 11.91 16.75 33.10
C GLY A 263 10.81 15.70 33.23
N GLY A 264 10.22 15.30 32.10
CA GLY A 264 9.17 14.29 32.01
C GLY A 264 7.76 14.78 32.37
N ASP A 265 7.54 16.07 32.59
CA ASP A 265 6.26 16.63 33.05
C ASP A 265 5.20 16.56 31.95
N LEU A 266 4.11 15.87 32.25
CA LEU A 266 2.92 15.70 31.38
C LEU A 266 1.78 16.65 31.74
N GLY A 267 1.90 17.38 32.87
CA GLY A 267 0.80 18.18 33.40
C GLY A 267 -0.32 17.31 33.98
N TRP A 268 -1.50 17.94 34.13
CA TRP A 268 -2.72 17.29 34.59
C TRP A 268 -3.44 16.58 33.49
N PHE A 269 -3.92 15.35 33.75
CA PHE A 269 -4.77 14.61 32.84
C PHE A 269 -5.81 13.77 33.59
N GLY A 270 -6.98 13.61 32.98
CA GLY A 270 -8.08 12.79 33.42
C GLY A 270 -8.18 11.45 32.73
N HIS A 271 -9.21 10.67 33.05
CA HIS A 271 -9.48 9.39 32.39
C HIS A 271 -9.76 9.54 30.88
N GLY A 272 -9.30 8.59 30.09
CA GLY A 272 -9.47 8.55 28.65
C GLY A 272 -8.52 9.45 27.85
N GLN A 273 -7.60 10.17 28.52
CA GLN A 273 -6.65 11.06 27.89
C GLN A 273 -5.30 10.40 27.58
N MET A 274 -5.02 9.26 28.22
CA MET A 274 -3.80 8.47 28.03
C MET A 274 -4.14 7.07 27.55
N ILE A 275 -3.15 6.38 26.99
CA ILE A 275 -3.31 4.97 26.61
C ILE A 275 -3.54 4.13 27.88
N LYS A 276 -4.39 3.13 27.74
CA LYS A 276 -4.94 2.41 28.89
C LYS A 276 -3.90 1.84 29.87
N PRO A 277 -2.82 1.16 29.47
CA PRO A 277 -1.84 0.64 30.44
C PRO A 277 -1.13 1.74 31.22
N PHE A 278 -0.87 2.89 30.59
CA PHE A 278 -0.27 4.06 31.24
C PHE A 278 -1.25 4.69 32.23
N GLU A 279 -2.50 4.89 31.81
CA GLU A 279 -3.56 5.47 32.63
C GLU A 279 -3.82 4.63 33.88
N ASP A 280 -4.02 3.32 33.71
CA ASP A 280 -4.27 2.41 34.82
C ASP A 280 -3.14 2.47 35.84
N ALA A 281 -1.89 2.51 35.41
CA ALA A 281 -0.74 2.61 36.29
C ALA A 281 -0.68 3.97 36.99
N ALA A 282 -0.93 5.09 36.32
CA ALA A 282 -0.89 6.42 36.89
C ALA A 282 -1.98 6.61 37.94
N PHE A 283 -3.21 6.18 37.65
CA PHE A 283 -4.33 6.32 38.59
C PHE A 283 -4.27 5.35 39.79
N ALA A 284 -3.47 4.27 39.69
CA ALA A 284 -3.23 3.39 40.85
C ALA A 284 -2.25 3.98 41.89
N LEU A 285 -1.48 5.02 41.52
CA LEU A 285 -0.44 5.60 42.37
C LEU A 285 -1.02 6.74 43.27
N GLN A 286 -0.41 6.86 44.45
CA GLN A 286 -0.62 8.04 45.32
C GLN A 286 0.43 9.11 45.01
N PRO A 287 0.18 10.40 45.35
CA PRO A 287 1.18 11.44 45.24
C PRO A 287 2.55 11.05 45.81
N GLY A 288 3.61 11.28 45.07
CA GLY A 288 4.98 10.93 45.42
C GLY A 288 5.40 9.50 45.04
N GLN A 289 4.48 8.63 44.69
CA GLN A 289 4.81 7.24 44.29
C GLN A 289 5.30 7.12 42.84
N ILE A 290 6.11 6.10 42.62
CA ILE A 290 6.68 5.74 41.31
C ILE A 290 6.17 4.35 40.94
N SER A 291 5.67 4.20 39.70
CA SER A 291 5.19 2.92 39.14
C SER A 291 6.30 1.85 39.06
N ASP A 292 5.91 0.61 38.83
CA ASP A 292 6.78 -0.34 38.17
C ASP A 292 6.98 0.05 36.69
N VAL A 293 7.82 -0.68 35.96
CA VAL A 293 7.97 -0.47 34.52
C VAL A 293 6.68 -0.85 33.81
N VAL A 294 6.05 0.10 33.12
CA VAL A 294 4.80 -0.08 32.37
C VAL A 294 5.11 -0.22 30.90
N GLU A 295 4.78 -1.37 30.31
CA GLU A 295 4.99 -1.64 28.89
C GLU A 295 3.80 -1.16 28.06
N THR A 296 4.09 -0.51 26.95
CA THR A 296 3.12 -0.01 25.98
C THR A 296 3.70 -0.14 24.57
N ASP A 297 2.89 0.12 23.54
CA ASP A 297 3.35 0.17 22.14
C ASP A 297 4.43 1.26 21.90
N PHE A 298 4.52 2.27 22.77
CA PHE A 298 5.53 3.33 22.68
C PHE A 298 6.86 2.96 23.33
N GLY A 299 6.89 1.96 24.19
CA GLY A 299 8.05 1.55 24.95
C GLY A 299 7.75 1.27 26.42
N TYR A 300 8.80 1.39 27.24
CA TYR A 300 8.75 1.18 28.67
C TYR A 300 8.66 2.51 29.39
N HIS A 301 7.59 2.71 30.18
CA HIS A 301 7.34 3.92 30.95
C HIS A 301 7.67 3.70 32.43
N ILE A 302 8.26 4.71 33.04
CA ILE A 302 8.33 4.86 34.50
C ILE A 302 7.53 6.12 34.82
N ILE A 303 6.51 6.00 35.67
CA ILE A 303 5.55 7.07 35.94
C ILE A 303 5.68 7.49 37.41
N LYS A 304 5.75 8.78 37.65
CA LYS A 304 5.71 9.37 39.00
C LYS A 304 4.51 10.31 39.10
N VAL A 305 3.61 10.05 40.03
CA VAL A 305 2.50 10.97 40.32
C VAL A 305 3.00 12.03 41.29
N GLU A 306 2.85 13.30 40.91
CA GLU A 306 3.23 14.46 41.74
C GLU A 306 2.03 14.89 42.57
N GLU A 307 0.85 15.02 41.97
CA GLU A 307 -0.38 15.49 42.59
C GLU A 307 -1.58 14.73 42.07
N ARG A 308 -2.66 14.75 42.88
CA ARG A 308 -3.97 14.16 42.55
C ARG A 308 -5.09 15.06 43.07
N GLY A 309 -6.15 15.23 42.31
CA GLY A 309 -7.27 16.07 42.75
C GLY A 309 -8.42 16.12 41.76
N MET A 310 -9.53 16.72 42.27
CA MET A 310 -10.69 16.99 41.42
C MET A 310 -10.44 18.28 40.64
N LYS A 311 -10.47 18.19 39.32
CA LYS A 311 -10.32 19.32 38.39
C LYS A 311 -11.49 19.38 37.43
N PRO A 312 -11.77 20.52 36.77
CA PRO A 312 -12.77 20.57 35.72
C PRO A 312 -12.35 19.69 34.54
N GLY A 313 -13.22 18.75 34.16
CA GLY A 313 -13.06 17.95 32.95
C GLY A 313 -13.42 18.73 31.67
N ALA A 314 -13.37 18.06 30.53
CA ALA A 314 -13.69 18.66 29.24
C ALA A 314 -15.15 19.14 29.11
N ASP A 315 -16.07 18.55 29.90
CA ASP A 315 -17.48 18.95 30.00
C ASP A 315 -17.76 20.00 31.12
N GLY A 316 -16.68 20.47 31.75
CA GLY A 316 -16.75 21.44 32.86
C GLY A 316 -17.16 20.85 34.22
N LYS A 317 -17.42 19.54 34.30
CA LYS A 317 -17.74 18.88 35.58
C LYS A 317 -16.43 18.48 36.28
N PRO A 318 -16.46 18.44 37.64
CA PRO A 318 -15.33 17.94 38.41
C PRO A 318 -15.06 16.46 38.06
N GLU A 319 -13.88 16.16 37.67
CA GLU A 319 -13.36 14.80 37.45
C GLU A 319 -12.03 14.59 38.17
N GLU A 320 -11.72 13.34 38.50
CA GLU A 320 -10.46 13.01 39.11
C GLU A 320 -9.35 13.14 38.06
N GLN A 321 -8.31 13.91 38.35
CA GLN A 321 -7.13 14.08 37.53
C GLN A 321 -5.85 13.85 38.33
N VAL A 322 -4.79 13.44 37.63
CA VAL A 322 -3.45 13.30 38.16
C VAL A 322 -2.48 14.21 37.43
N HIS A 323 -1.55 14.81 38.20
CA HIS A 323 -0.37 15.47 37.64
C HIS A 323 0.78 14.50 37.77
N ALA A 324 1.37 14.13 36.61
CA ALA A 324 2.43 13.12 36.61
C ALA A 324 3.62 13.52 35.74
N ARG A 325 4.77 12.92 36.09
CA ARG A 325 5.96 12.88 35.26
C ARG A 325 6.18 11.48 34.73
N HIS A 326 6.81 11.34 33.60
CA HIS A 326 7.22 10.02 33.10
C HIS A 326 8.63 10.05 32.48
N ILE A 327 9.19 8.85 32.41
CA ILE A 327 10.39 8.55 31.63
C ILE A 327 9.99 7.49 30.64
N LEU A 328 10.17 7.73 29.35
CA LEU A 328 9.91 6.76 28.28
C LEU A 328 11.22 6.24 27.74
N ILE A 329 11.44 4.93 27.82
CA ILE A 329 12.58 4.23 27.23
C ILE A 329 12.08 3.49 25.99
N ALA A 330 12.74 3.70 24.84
CA ALA A 330 12.38 3.01 23.63
C ALA A 330 12.53 1.49 23.79
N ASN A 331 11.52 0.75 23.37
CA ASN A 331 11.63 -0.72 23.22
C ASN A 331 12.19 -1.12 21.84
N GLY A 332 13.00 -0.26 21.21
CA GLY A 332 13.47 -0.41 19.84
C GLY A 332 12.48 0.11 18.78
N SER A 333 11.31 0.58 19.17
CA SER A 333 10.32 1.16 18.25
C SER A 333 10.80 2.50 17.68
N LYS A 334 10.48 2.78 16.40
CA LYS A 334 10.70 4.07 15.77
C LYS A 334 9.37 4.77 15.54
N GLN A 335 9.25 5.98 16.03
CA GLN A 335 8.10 6.84 15.74
C GLN A 335 8.32 7.51 14.38
N GLY A 336 7.66 7.01 13.35
CA GLY A 336 7.77 7.55 11.99
C GLY A 336 6.74 8.61 11.63
N ASN A 337 5.54 8.53 12.21
CA ASN A 337 4.43 9.45 11.97
C ASN A 337 3.71 9.70 13.30
N PRO A 338 3.51 10.96 13.73
CA PRO A 338 2.81 11.27 14.97
C PRO A 338 1.36 10.74 15.05
N MET A 339 0.76 10.43 13.91
CA MET A 339 -0.62 9.92 13.77
C MET A 339 -0.69 8.39 13.60
N ALA A 340 0.44 7.69 13.53
CA ALA A 340 0.50 6.25 13.39
C ALA A 340 1.12 5.60 14.65
N PRO A 341 0.71 4.37 15.02
CA PRO A 341 1.37 3.63 16.08
C PRO A 341 2.86 3.46 15.76
N PRO A 342 3.76 3.49 16.76
CA PRO A 342 5.18 3.26 16.54
C PRO A 342 5.40 1.84 15.98
N GLN A 343 6.36 1.72 15.06
CA GLN A 343 6.74 0.41 14.53
C GLN A 343 7.44 -0.41 15.61
N SER A 344 7.04 -1.66 15.79
CA SER A 344 7.69 -2.57 16.71
C SER A 344 9.14 -2.87 16.30
N PRO A 345 10.03 -3.29 17.23
CA PRO A 345 11.37 -3.78 16.89
C PRO A 345 11.37 -4.89 15.83
N HIS A 346 10.38 -5.77 15.91
CA HIS A 346 10.17 -6.85 14.95
C HIS A 346 9.85 -6.30 13.56
N ASP A 347 8.94 -5.32 13.45
CA ASP A 347 8.57 -4.72 12.15
C ASP A 347 9.73 -3.94 11.53
N ILE A 348 10.52 -3.25 12.36
CA ILE A 348 11.72 -2.53 11.90
C ILE A 348 12.76 -3.52 11.37
N ALA A 349 13.03 -4.60 12.12
CA ALA A 349 13.98 -5.62 11.72
C ALA A 349 13.51 -6.36 10.46
N LYS A 350 12.23 -6.68 10.38
CA LYS A 350 11.60 -7.29 9.21
C LYS A 350 11.78 -6.41 7.97
N ALA A 351 11.43 -5.14 8.05
CA ALA A 351 11.59 -4.20 6.94
C ALA A 351 13.06 -4.06 6.51
N ALA A 352 14.00 -4.04 7.46
CA ALA A 352 15.43 -3.95 7.16
C ALA A 352 15.95 -5.21 6.45
N VAL A 353 15.61 -6.41 6.94
CA VAL A 353 15.97 -7.70 6.31
C VAL A 353 15.36 -7.81 4.90
N GLU A 354 14.09 -7.44 4.76
CA GLU A 354 13.43 -7.42 3.47
C GLU A 354 14.10 -6.41 2.51
N GLN A 355 14.53 -5.26 2.98
CA GLN A 355 15.28 -4.29 2.19
C GLN A 355 16.68 -4.81 1.80
N GLU A 356 17.38 -5.53 2.66
CA GLU A 356 18.66 -6.16 2.32
C GLU A 356 18.52 -7.24 1.25
N LYS A 357 17.48 -8.08 1.34
CA LYS A 357 17.16 -9.09 0.31
C LYS A 357 16.75 -8.49 -1.03
N GLN A 358 16.38 -7.24 -1.02
CA GLN A 358 15.97 -6.48 -2.18
C GLN A 358 17.17 -5.89 -2.96
N ARG A 359 18.32 -5.75 -2.37
CA ARG A 359 19.56 -5.28 -3.00
C ARG A 359 20.36 -6.38 -3.67
#